data_97fe12badb09539ac8c7f6c7f73afc31
#
_entry.id   97fe12badb09539ac8c7f6c7f73afc31
#
_cell.length_a   1.000
_cell.length_b   1.000
_cell.length_c   1.000
_cell.angle_alpha   90.00
_cell.angle_beta   90.00
_cell.angle_gamma   90.00
#
_symmetry.space_group_name_H-M   'P 1'
#
loop_
_entity.id
_entity.type
_entity.pdbx_description
1 polymer ?
#
loop_
_entity_poly.entity_id
_entity_poly.type
_entity_poly.pdbx_seq_one_letter_code
_entity_poly.pdbx_strand_id
1 'polypeptide(L)'
;MAVSDARARLPELRLYPRDPLAETAARDHLIAFCRRYTPWVAADPAVLTAAEGGLADVGLWLDITGCAHLCGGEAQLLDDLLGRLADLGLSGQACIADSAGAAWAVARFAPHLLAAGGHVIDPGTQAGTLASLPTAALRLPAKTVEGLALSGLRRIGQLYDLPRAPLVARFGKTLGQHLDQALGRADEPITPAQVVAPYRVRLTLPEPIALVSDVTAACQRLLA
;
A
#
# COMPACT_ATOMS: atom_id res chain seq x y z
N MET A 1 1.82 11.75 22.47
CA MET A 1 2.51 12.89 23.13
C MET A 1 1.59 14.10 23.07
N ALA A 2 1.32 14.80 24.19
CA ALA A 2 0.51 16.01 24.17
C ALA A 2 1.25 17.17 23.47
N VAL A 3 0.48 18.13 22.90
CA VAL A 3 1.04 19.30 22.22
C VAL A 3 1.90 20.13 23.18
N SER A 4 1.49 20.23 24.47
CA SER A 4 2.25 20.87 25.54
C SER A 4 3.65 20.29 25.70
N ASP A 5 3.74 18.94 25.72
CA ASP A 5 5.00 18.22 25.90
C ASP A 5 5.91 18.36 24.67
N ALA A 6 5.32 18.40 23.47
CA ALA A 6 6.03 18.63 22.24
C ALA A 6 6.62 20.03 22.19
N ARG A 7 5.85 21.07 22.58
CA ARG A 7 6.33 22.46 22.67
C ARG A 7 7.38 22.67 23.75
N ALA A 8 7.27 21.93 24.87
CA ALA A 8 8.30 21.99 25.91
C ALA A 8 9.66 21.46 25.41
N ARG A 9 9.66 20.51 24.50
CA ARG A 9 10.89 19.95 23.88
C ARG A 9 11.40 20.78 22.70
N LEU A 10 10.48 21.36 21.93
CA LEU A 10 10.77 22.15 20.74
C LEU A 10 9.90 23.40 20.75
N PRO A 11 10.37 24.53 21.36
CA PRO A 11 9.60 25.76 21.49
C PRO A 11 9.14 26.35 20.14
N GLU A 12 9.93 26.16 19.09
CA GLU A 12 9.65 26.66 17.74
C GLU A 12 8.67 25.78 16.93
N LEU A 13 8.08 24.76 17.55
CA LEU A 13 7.16 23.84 16.89
C LEU A 13 5.97 24.58 16.31
N ARG A 14 5.84 24.55 14.98
CA ARG A 14 4.68 25.06 14.27
C ARG A 14 3.60 23.99 14.21
N LEU A 15 2.39 24.36 14.56
CA LEU A 15 1.23 23.48 14.53
C LEU A 15 0.30 23.91 13.40
N TYR A 16 -0.10 22.95 12.60
CA TYR A 16 -1.09 23.14 11.55
C TYR A 16 -2.31 22.27 11.88
N PRO A 17 -3.53 22.81 11.77
CA PRO A 17 -4.72 21.98 11.89
C PRO A 17 -4.77 20.93 10.78
N ARG A 18 -5.26 19.76 11.11
CA ARG A 18 -5.47 18.71 10.11
C ARG A 18 -6.62 19.11 9.19
N ASP A 19 -6.45 18.92 7.88
CA ASP A 19 -7.49 19.07 6.87
C ASP A 19 -7.78 17.71 6.20
N PRO A 20 -8.78 16.96 6.69
CA PRO A 20 -9.11 15.63 6.16
C PRO A 20 -9.54 15.64 4.68
N LEU A 21 -10.13 16.74 4.20
CA LEU A 21 -10.55 16.87 2.80
C LEU A 21 -9.33 17.04 1.89
N ALA A 22 -8.40 17.92 2.26
CA ALA A 22 -7.17 18.11 1.53
C ALA A 22 -6.30 16.85 1.55
N GLU A 23 -6.22 16.13 2.68
CA GLU A 23 -5.50 14.84 2.79
C GLU A 23 -6.11 13.78 1.88
N THR A 24 -7.45 13.69 1.81
CA THR A 24 -8.17 12.77 0.92
C THR A 24 -7.89 13.10 -0.54
N ALA A 25 -7.99 14.38 -0.92
CA ALA A 25 -7.70 14.82 -2.28
C ALA A 25 -6.25 14.53 -2.68
N ALA A 26 -5.28 14.79 -1.79
CA ALA A 26 -3.88 14.50 -2.04
C ALA A 26 -3.63 13.00 -2.23
N ARG A 27 -4.25 12.14 -1.42
CA ARG A 27 -4.19 10.69 -1.58
C ARG A 27 -4.76 10.24 -2.92
N ASP A 28 -5.93 10.77 -3.31
CA ASP A 28 -6.57 10.42 -4.57
C ASP A 28 -5.74 10.87 -5.78
N HIS A 29 -5.05 12.02 -5.68
CA HIS A 29 -4.07 12.45 -6.67
C HIS A 29 -2.87 11.50 -6.74
N LEU A 30 -2.34 11.01 -5.61
CA LEU A 30 -1.25 10.03 -5.59
C LEU A 30 -1.69 8.68 -6.21
N ILE A 31 -2.90 8.22 -5.93
CA ILE A 31 -3.46 7.03 -6.57
C ILE A 31 -3.53 7.22 -8.08
N ALA A 32 -4.07 8.35 -8.54
CA ALA A 32 -4.15 8.69 -9.95
C ALA A 32 -2.76 8.78 -10.60
N PHE A 33 -1.79 9.34 -9.89
CA PHE A 33 -0.39 9.42 -10.33
C PHE A 33 0.23 8.02 -10.49
N CYS A 34 0.05 7.12 -9.53
CA CYS A 34 0.62 5.76 -9.55
C CYS A 34 0.01 4.86 -10.63
N ARG A 35 -1.14 5.21 -11.19
CA ARG A 35 -1.78 4.47 -12.30
C ARG A 35 -0.98 4.43 -13.59
N ARG A 36 0.06 5.25 -13.72
CA ARG A 36 0.99 5.16 -14.84
C ARG A 36 1.78 3.84 -14.86
N TYR A 37 1.91 3.19 -13.70
CA TYR A 37 2.65 1.94 -13.54
C TYR A 37 1.74 0.72 -13.61
N THR A 38 0.53 0.83 -13.09
CA THR A 38 -0.47 -0.24 -13.06
C THR A 38 -1.86 0.32 -12.83
N PRO A 39 -2.92 -0.25 -13.43
CA PRO A 39 -4.29 0.13 -13.10
C PRO A 39 -4.73 -0.32 -11.70
N TRP A 40 -4.01 -1.26 -11.08
CA TRP A 40 -4.34 -1.87 -9.80
C TRP A 40 -3.64 -1.13 -8.65
N VAL A 41 -4.14 0.05 -8.31
CA VAL A 41 -3.64 0.89 -7.21
C VAL A 41 -4.70 1.02 -6.14
N ALA A 42 -4.34 0.75 -4.88
CA ALA A 42 -5.21 0.89 -3.73
C ALA A 42 -4.54 1.70 -2.60
N ALA A 43 -5.33 2.36 -1.79
CA ALA A 43 -4.84 2.91 -0.52
C ALA A 43 -4.67 1.78 0.50
N ASP A 44 -3.65 1.87 1.35
CA ASP A 44 -3.48 0.94 2.48
C ASP A 44 -4.69 1.06 3.43
N PRO A 45 -5.41 -0.04 3.71
CA PRO A 45 -6.56 -0.03 4.60
C PRO A 45 -6.24 0.50 6.00
N ALA A 46 -5.02 0.33 6.49
CA ALA A 46 -4.58 0.84 7.78
C ALA A 46 -4.63 2.38 7.84
N VAL A 47 -4.44 3.05 6.71
CA VAL A 47 -4.56 4.51 6.58
C VAL A 47 -6.03 4.95 6.67
N LEU A 48 -6.94 4.14 6.12
CA LEU A 48 -8.37 4.46 6.10
C LEU A 48 -9.02 4.34 7.49
N THR A 49 -8.46 3.51 8.36
CA THR A 49 -9.00 3.25 9.71
C THR A 49 -8.37 4.12 10.80
N ALA A 50 -7.30 4.84 10.52
CA ALA A 50 -6.64 5.76 11.45
C ALA A 50 -7.44 7.06 11.66
N ALA A 51 -8.75 6.93 11.93
CA ALA A 51 -9.66 8.06 12.18
C ALA A 51 -9.33 8.84 13.46
N GLU A 52 -8.45 8.33 14.33
CA GLU A 52 -8.10 8.95 15.61
C GLU A 52 -6.59 9.27 15.69
N GLY A 53 -6.22 10.47 15.23
CA GLY A 53 -5.14 11.24 15.86
C GLY A 53 -3.68 10.86 15.62
N GLY A 54 -3.32 9.98 14.70
CA GLY A 54 -1.94 9.72 14.30
C GLY A 54 -1.64 10.29 12.92
N LEU A 55 -0.43 10.79 12.69
CA LEU A 55 0.14 10.90 11.35
C LEU A 55 0.16 9.47 10.78
N ALA A 56 -0.93 9.08 10.12
CA ALA A 56 -0.96 7.84 9.39
C ALA A 56 -0.06 8.04 8.17
N ASP A 57 1.06 7.33 8.14
CA ASP A 57 1.86 7.23 6.93
C ASP A 57 0.95 6.84 5.78
N VAL A 58 0.87 7.67 4.77
CA VAL A 58 0.09 7.36 3.57
C VAL A 58 0.76 6.15 2.92
N GLY A 59 0.04 5.04 2.84
CA GLY A 59 0.48 3.83 2.17
C GLY A 59 -0.35 3.59 0.91
N LEU A 60 0.32 3.18 -0.16
CA LEU A 60 -0.31 2.74 -1.40
C LEU A 60 0.15 1.33 -1.73
N TRP A 61 -0.77 0.56 -2.26
CA TRP A 61 -0.53 -0.76 -2.83
C TRP A 61 -0.61 -0.67 -4.35
N LEU A 62 0.38 -1.21 -5.02
CA LEU A 62 0.45 -1.32 -6.46
C LEU A 62 0.63 -2.79 -6.82
N ASP A 63 -0.34 -3.39 -7.48
CA ASP A 63 -0.13 -4.70 -8.09
C ASP A 63 0.46 -4.47 -9.49
N ILE A 64 1.75 -4.76 -9.60
CA ILE A 64 2.53 -4.56 -10.83
C ILE A 64 2.68 -5.86 -11.64
N THR A 65 1.94 -6.91 -11.28
CA THR A 65 1.95 -8.18 -12.00
C THR A 65 1.71 -7.96 -13.50
N GLY A 66 2.66 -8.38 -14.30
CA GLY A 66 2.62 -8.22 -15.75
C GLY A 66 2.88 -6.79 -16.28
N CYS A 67 3.20 -5.81 -15.41
CA CYS A 67 3.42 -4.42 -15.82
C CYS A 67 4.90 -3.98 -15.77
N ALA A 68 5.72 -4.59 -14.92
CA ALA A 68 7.09 -4.15 -14.66
C ALA A 68 7.98 -4.08 -15.93
N HIS A 69 7.76 -4.99 -16.88
CA HIS A 69 8.51 -5.01 -18.13
C HIS A 69 8.31 -3.74 -19.01
N LEU A 70 7.18 -3.05 -18.85
CA LEU A 70 6.88 -1.79 -19.56
C LEU A 70 7.75 -0.63 -19.08
N CYS A 71 8.31 -0.77 -17.89
CA CYS A 71 9.19 0.22 -17.27
C CYS A 71 10.67 -0.21 -17.26
N GLY A 72 11.02 -1.28 -18.00
CA GLY A 72 12.37 -1.82 -18.03
C GLY A 72 12.70 -2.81 -16.91
N GLY A 73 11.69 -3.25 -16.14
CA GLY A 73 11.82 -4.18 -15.02
C GLY A 73 11.49 -3.54 -13.68
N GLU A 74 11.46 -4.35 -12.63
CA GLU A 74 11.04 -3.94 -11.29
C GLU A 74 11.96 -2.87 -10.69
N ALA A 75 13.26 -2.99 -10.85
CA ALA A 75 14.22 -2.02 -10.32
C ALA A 75 14.03 -0.64 -10.97
N GLN A 76 13.94 -0.58 -12.31
CA GLN A 76 13.73 0.67 -13.03
C GLN A 76 12.36 1.29 -12.72
N LEU A 77 11.30 0.46 -12.57
CA LEU A 77 10.00 0.93 -12.15
C LEU A 77 10.07 1.61 -10.79
N LEU A 78 10.76 0.97 -9.84
CA LEU A 78 10.92 1.48 -8.48
C LEU A 78 11.70 2.78 -8.45
N ASP A 79 12.80 2.86 -9.18
CA ASP A 79 13.64 4.06 -9.29
C ASP A 79 12.87 5.23 -9.93
N ASP A 80 12.12 4.97 -11.04
CA ASP A 80 11.30 6.00 -11.68
C ASP A 80 10.17 6.48 -10.76
N LEU A 81 9.50 5.57 -10.04
CA LEU A 81 8.47 5.92 -9.07
C LEU A 81 9.02 6.85 -7.97
N LEU A 82 10.11 6.45 -7.34
CA LEU A 82 10.69 7.22 -6.22
C LEU A 82 11.28 8.54 -6.70
N GLY A 83 11.94 8.57 -7.86
CA GLY A 83 12.45 9.80 -8.46
C GLY A 83 11.34 10.80 -8.74
N ARG A 84 10.24 10.36 -9.35
CA ARG A 84 9.09 11.24 -9.62
C ARG A 84 8.37 11.71 -8.36
N LEU A 85 8.30 10.88 -7.31
CA LEU A 85 7.77 11.32 -6.02
C LEU A 85 8.66 12.42 -5.42
N ALA A 86 9.98 12.26 -5.52
CA ALA A 86 10.93 13.28 -5.07
C ALA A 86 10.80 14.61 -5.85
N ASP A 87 10.58 14.54 -7.17
CA ASP A 87 10.30 15.72 -8.00
C ASP A 87 9.01 16.46 -7.58
N LEU A 88 8.04 15.73 -7.01
CA LEU A 88 6.83 16.30 -6.40
C LEU A 88 7.06 16.82 -4.96
N GLY A 89 8.29 16.76 -4.44
CA GLY A 89 8.61 17.13 -3.07
C GLY A 89 8.17 16.10 -2.02
N LEU A 90 7.88 14.87 -2.44
CA LEU A 90 7.45 13.79 -1.56
C LEU A 90 8.60 12.81 -1.33
N SER A 91 8.89 12.51 -0.07
CA SER A 91 9.79 11.42 0.28
C SER A 91 8.98 10.15 0.55
N GLY A 92 9.40 9.05 -0.06
CA GLY A 92 8.73 7.76 0.08
C GLY A 92 9.71 6.62 0.30
N GLN A 93 9.21 5.53 0.87
CA GLN A 93 9.89 4.24 0.93
C GLN A 93 9.01 3.23 0.21
N ALA A 94 9.60 2.40 -0.64
CA ALA A 94 8.87 1.41 -1.40
C ALA A 94 9.63 0.08 -1.46
N CYS A 95 8.89 -1.02 -1.52
CA CYS A 95 9.44 -2.35 -1.69
C CYS A 95 8.59 -3.14 -2.69
N ILE A 96 9.25 -3.89 -3.55
CA ILE A 96 8.63 -4.85 -4.45
C ILE A 96 8.92 -6.26 -3.91
N ALA A 97 7.91 -7.12 -3.88
CA ALA A 97 8.00 -8.50 -3.44
C ALA A 97 6.88 -9.35 -4.07
N ASP A 98 7.03 -10.68 -4.01
CA ASP A 98 6.01 -11.64 -4.48
C ASP A 98 4.70 -11.57 -3.68
N SER A 99 4.72 -11.00 -2.47
CA SER A 99 3.52 -10.83 -1.65
C SER A 99 3.39 -9.42 -1.11
N ALA A 100 2.16 -8.92 -1.04
CA ALA A 100 1.83 -7.61 -0.49
C ALA A 100 2.34 -7.48 0.96
N GLY A 101 2.15 -8.52 1.78
CA GLY A 101 2.62 -8.54 3.16
C GLY A 101 4.12 -8.40 3.31
N ALA A 102 4.92 -9.02 2.44
CA ALA A 102 6.38 -8.88 2.45
C ALA A 102 6.82 -7.48 2.02
N ALA A 103 6.25 -6.97 0.94
CA ALA A 103 6.55 -5.62 0.46
C ALA A 103 6.27 -4.57 1.54
N TRP A 104 5.11 -4.66 2.21
CA TRP A 104 4.73 -3.75 3.29
C TRP A 104 5.68 -3.84 4.49
N ALA A 105 6.03 -5.07 4.89
CA ALA A 105 6.91 -5.29 6.04
C ALA A 105 8.28 -4.66 5.82
N VAL A 106 8.87 -4.86 4.65
CA VAL A 106 10.19 -4.30 4.32
C VAL A 106 10.13 -2.79 4.17
N ALA A 107 9.15 -2.25 3.44
CA ALA A 107 9.01 -0.82 3.25
C ALA A 107 8.90 -0.04 4.57
N ARG A 108 8.36 -0.64 5.64
CA ARG A 108 8.15 0.04 6.92
C ARG A 108 9.13 -0.32 8.02
N PHE A 109 9.69 -1.52 8.00
CA PHE A 109 10.48 -2.06 9.13
C PHE A 109 11.91 -2.42 8.78
N ALA A 110 12.34 -2.27 7.52
CA ALA A 110 13.69 -2.59 7.08
C ALA A 110 14.42 -1.39 6.45
N PRO A 111 14.57 -0.24 7.15
CA PRO A 111 15.20 0.94 6.57
C PRO A 111 16.63 0.69 6.08
N HIS A 112 17.32 -0.31 6.63
CA HIS A 112 18.65 -0.71 6.22
C HIS A 112 18.70 -1.39 4.83
N LEU A 113 17.57 -1.92 4.33
CA LEU A 113 17.45 -2.47 2.98
C LEU A 113 17.02 -1.44 1.96
N LEU A 114 16.43 -0.31 2.40
CA LEU A 114 15.86 0.72 1.55
C LEU A 114 16.90 1.79 1.16
N ALA A 115 18.02 1.34 0.59
CA ALA A 115 18.98 2.28 0.01
C ALA A 115 18.28 3.13 -1.06
N ALA A 116 18.49 4.46 -1.06
CA ALA A 116 17.79 5.40 -1.94
C ALA A 116 16.24 5.34 -1.88
N GLY A 117 15.68 4.77 -0.81
CA GLY A 117 14.23 4.69 -0.58
C GLY A 117 13.54 3.45 -1.13
N GLY A 118 14.22 2.60 -1.92
CA GLY A 118 13.63 1.44 -2.57
C GLY A 118 14.37 0.12 -2.38
N HIS A 119 13.64 -1.00 -2.45
CA HIS A 119 14.20 -2.35 -2.42
C HIS A 119 13.32 -3.33 -3.21
N VAL A 120 13.95 -4.25 -3.93
CA VAL A 120 13.28 -5.38 -4.58
C VAL A 120 13.73 -6.65 -3.89
N ILE A 121 12.78 -7.44 -3.39
CA ILE A 121 13.06 -8.76 -2.80
C ILE A 121 13.12 -9.78 -3.92
N ASP A 122 14.23 -10.51 -4.03
CA ASP A 122 14.36 -11.57 -5.02
C ASP A 122 13.28 -12.65 -4.83
N PRO A 123 12.69 -13.15 -5.92
CA PRO A 123 11.67 -14.18 -5.85
C PRO A 123 12.09 -15.38 -5.00
N GLY A 124 11.21 -15.83 -4.11
CA GLY A 124 11.45 -16.95 -3.21
C GLY A 124 12.35 -16.67 -2.01
N THR A 125 12.97 -15.50 -1.87
CA THR A 125 13.86 -15.16 -0.74
C THR A 125 13.17 -14.42 0.41
N GLN A 126 11.90 -14.09 0.25
CA GLN A 126 11.14 -13.27 1.20
C GLN A 126 11.13 -13.83 2.64
N ALA A 127 11.11 -15.15 2.83
CA ALA A 127 11.15 -15.73 4.18
C ALA A 127 12.45 -15.38 4.92
N GLY A 128 13.59 -15.41 4.23
CA GLY A 128 14.89 -14.99 4.79
C GLY A 128 14.91 -13.50 5.13
N THR A 129 14.42 -12.67 4.21
CA THR A 129 14.34 -11.21 4.38
C THR A 129 13.47 -10.83 5.57
N LEU A 130 12.31 -11.47 5.73
CA LEU A 130 11.38 -11.20 6.81
C LEU A 130 11.82 -11.72 8.18
N ALA A 131 12.67 -12.75 8.23
CA ALA A 131 13.02 -13.45 9.47
C ALA A 131 13.53 -12.53 10.59
N SER A 132 14.32 -11.52 10.24
CA SER A 132 14.92 -10.57 11.18
C SER A 132 13.97 -9.44 11.62
N LEU A 133 12.86 -9.22 10.90
CA LEU A 133 11.93 -8.13 11.15
C LEU A 133 11.08 -8.38 12.42
N PRO A 134 10.64 -7.32 13.09
CA PRO A 134 9.78 -7.44 14.27
C PRO A 134 8.40 -8.01 13.89
N THR A 135 7.74 -8.68 14.84
CA THR A 135 6.39 -9.23 14.62
C THR A 135 5.33 -8.16 14.31
N ALA A 136 5.58 -6.90 14.68
CA ALA A 136 4.76 -5.75 14.29
C ALA A 136 4.69 -5.57 12.76
N ALA A 137 5.70 -6.01 12.02
CA ALA A 137 5.73 -5.98 10.55
C ALA A 137 4.70 -6.92 9.89
N LEU A 138 4.02 -7.75 10.66
CA LEU A 138 2.88 -8.56 10.20
C LEU A 138 1.52 -7.84 10.28
N ARG A 139 1.49 -6.52 10.50
CA ARG A 139 0.23 -5.74 10.58
C ARG A 139 -0.74 -6.26 11.64
N LEU A 140 -0.20 -6.73 12.75
CA LEU A 140 -0.98 -7.27 13.87
C LEU A 140 -1.49 -6.15 14.78
N PRO A 141 -2.64 -6.35 15.44
CA PRO A 141 -3.08 -5.44 16.50
C PRO A 141 -2.01 -5.29 17.59
N ALA A 142 -1.85 -4.09 18.14
CA ALA A 142 -0.84 -3.77 19.15
C ALA A 142 -0.86 -4.76 20.33
N LYS A 143 -2.04 -5.13 20.82
CA LYS A 143 -2.22 -6.12 21.88
C LYS A 143 -1.64 -7.50 21.54
N THR A 144 -1.75 -7.92 20.27
CA THR A 144 -1.17 -9.18 19.79
C THR A 144 0.35 -9.11 19.75
N VAL A 145 0.90 -7.99 19.25
CA VAL A 145 2.35 -7.75 19.23
C VAL A 145 2.93 -7.75 20.64
N GLU A 146 2.29 -7.08 21.59
CA GLU A 146 2.67 -7.08 23.00
C GLU A 146 2.64 -8.50 23.60
N GLY A 147 1.58 -9.25 23.34
CA GLY A 147 1.44 -10.64 23.81
C GLY A 147 2.53 -11.56 23.27
N LEU A 148 2.90 -11.41 21.99
CA LEU A 148 4.02 -12.11 21.37
C LEU A 148 5.35 -11.72 22.04
N ALA A 149 5.59 -10.44 22.24
CA ALA A 149 6.80 -9.92 22.87
C ALA A 149 6.97 -10.43 24.32
N LEU A 150 5.89 -10.49 25.10
CA LEU A 150 5.87 -11.08 26.46
C LEU A 150 6.17 -12.58 26.44
N SER A 151 5.89 -13.27 25.33
CA SER A 151 6.21 -14.67 25.13
C SER A 151 7.61 -14.90 24.52
N GLY A 152 8.43 -13.84 24.38
CA GLY A 152 9.77 -13.91 23.78
C GLY A 152 9.77 -13.93 22.26
N LEU A 153 8.60 -13.88 21.59
CA LEU A 153 8.44 -13.93 20.14
C LEU A 153 8.45 -12.51 19.57
N ARG A 154 9.63 -11.99 19.32
CA ARG A 154 9.83 -10.60 18.89
C ARG A 154 10.10 -10.46 17.39
N ARG A 155 10.54 -11.54 16.72
CA ARG A 155 10.91 -11.56 15.29
C ARG A 155 10.06 -12.54 14.53
N ILE A 156 9.79 -12.23 13.26
CA ILE A 156 8.96 -13.06 12.37
C ILE A 156 9.55 -14.46 12.21
N GLY A 157 10.87 -14.59 12.04
CA GLY A 157 11.52 -15.89 11.88
C GLY A 157 11.30 -16.85 13.05
N GLN A 158 11.09 -16.35 14.27
CA GLN A 158 10.79 -17.19 15.41
C GLN A 158 9.42 -17.89 15.33
N LEU A 159 8.56 -17.43 14.41
CA LEU A 159 7.23 -18.00 14.22
C LEU A 159 7.20 -19.15 13.19
N TYR A 160 8.26 -19.33 12.40
CA TYR A 160 8.24 -20.24 11.25
C TYR A 160 8.07 -21.70 11.65
N ASP A 161 8.80 -22.12 12.67
CA ASP A 161 8.85 -23.52 13.11
C ASP A 161 7.85 -23.82 14.24
N LEU A 162 7.08 -22.84 14.66
CA LEU A 162 6.09 -23.03 15.74
C LEU A 162 4.81 -23.68 15.20
N PRO A 163 4.21 -24.64 15.96
CA PRO A 163 2.96 -25.24 15.58
C PRO A 163 1.85 -24.19 15.45
N ARG A 164 1.13 -24.21 14.32
CA ARG A 164 0.10 -23.21 14.00
C ARG A 164 -1.07 -23.20 14.97
N ALA A 165 -1.54 -24.39 15.39
CA ALA A 165 -2.73 -24.49 16.23
C ALA A 165 -2.57 -23.78 17.59
N PRO A 166 -1.50 -23.96 18.37
CA PRO A 166 -1.25 -23.22 19.59
C PRO A 166 -1.10 -21.71 19.38
N LEU A 167 -0.43 -21.29 18.29
CA LEU A 167 -0.28 -19.87 17.98
C LEU A 167 -1.63 -19.22 17.71
N VAL A 168 -2.47 -19.85 16.89
CA VAL A 168 -3.81 -19.33 16.57
C VAL A 168 -4.72 -19.35 17.78
N ALA A 169 -4.66 -20.38 18.62
CA ALA A 169 -5.46 -20.46 19.84
C ALA A 169 -5.13 -19.33 20.83
N ARG A 170 -3.85 -18.95 20.95
CA ARG A 170 -3.38 -17.94 21.89
C ARG A 170 -3.44 -16.51 21.36
N PHE A 171 -3.10 -16.29 20.08
CA PHE A 171 -2.90 -14.96 19.48
C PHE A 171 -3.93 -14.61 18.40
N GLY A 172 -4.84 -15.53 18.09
CA GLY A 172 -5.91 -15.33 17.13
C GLY A 172 -5.53 -15.75 15.70
N LYS A 173 -6.58 -15.92 14.88
CA LYS A 173 -6.46 -16.38 13.47
C LYS A 173 -5.68 -15.41 12.59
N THR A 174 -5.76 -14.11 12.89
CA THR A 174 -5.11 -13.03 12.13
C THR A 174 -3.59 -13.21 12.07
N LEU A 175 -2.96 -13.68 13.15
CA LEU A 175 -1.53 -13.96 13.16
C LEU A 175 -1.14 -15.00 12.10
N GLY A 176 -1.85 -16.13 12.07
CA GLY A 176 -1.58 -17.19 11.08
C GLY A 176 -1.81 -16.70 9.65
N GLN A 177 -2.91 -16.01 9.42
CA GLN A 177 -3.28 -15.48 8.11
C GLN A 177 -2.22 -14.47 7.59
N HIS A 178 -1.89 -13.44 8.37
CA HIS A 178 -0.92 -12.43 7.94
C HIS A 178 0.49 -13.00 7.78
N LEU A 179 0.87 -13.99 8.59
CA LEU A 179 2.14 -14.68 8.41
C LEU A 179 2.17 -15.47 7.09
N ASP A 180 1.08 -16.18 6.75
CA ASP A 180 1.00 -16.95 5.51
C ASP A 180 0.92 -16.01 4.29
N GLN A 181 0.21 -14.89 4.38
CA GLN A 181 0.21 -13.85 3.35
C GLN A 181 1.60 -13.23 3.14
N ALA A 182 2.29 -12.89 4.23
CA ALA A 182 3.65 -12.34 4.13
C ALA A 182 4.65 -13.34 3.54
N LEU A 183 4.46 -14.65 3.77
CA LEU A 183 5.29 -15.70 3.20
C LEU A 183 4.85 -16.15 1.79
N GLY A 184 3.79 -15.55 1.23
CA GLY A 184 3.25 -15.96 -0.07
C GLY A 184 2.56 -17.33 -0.08
N ARG A 185 2.14 -17.81 1.09
CA ARG A 185 1.42 -19.10 1.25
C ARG A 185 -0.10 -18.93 1.17
N ALA A 186 -0.58 -17.70 1.28
CA ALA A 186 -1.98 -17.33 1.13
C ALA A 186 -2.10 -16.04 0.33
N ASP A 187 -3.10 -15.98 -0.52
CA ASP A 187 -3.36 -14.79 -1.35
C ASP A 187 -3.80 -13.59 -0.50
N GLU A 188 -3.38 -12.42 -0.94
CA GLU A 188 -3.79 -11.15 -0.37
C GLU A 188 -4.22 -10.20 -1.51
N PRO A 189 -5.48 -10.29 -1.96
CA PRO A 189 -5.95 -9.50 -3.08
C PRO A 189 -6.01 -8.01 -2.71
N ILE A 190 -5.50 -7.17 -3.60
CA ILE A 190 -5.60 -5.72 -3.52
C ILE A 190 -6.94 -5.30 -4.14
N THR A 191 -7.73 -4.49 -3.43
CA THR A 191 -8.95 -3.90 -3.97
C THR A 191 -8.62 -2.54 -4.56
N PRO A 192 -8.54 -2.40 -5.89
CA PRO A 192 -8.13 -1.16 -6.51
C PRO A 192 -9.17 -0.05 -6.28
N ALA A 193 -8.68 1.17 -6.14
CA ALA A 193 -9.53 2.34 -6.07
C ALA A 193 -10.32 2.49 -7.39
N GLN A 194 -11.63 2.65 -7.29
CA GLN A 194 -12.48 2.80 -8.46
C GLN A 194 -12.13 4.09 -9.21
N VAL A 195 -11.96 3.96 -10.53
CA VAL A 195 -11.84 5.12 -11.41
C VAL A 195 -13.24 5.47 -11.86
N VAL A 196 -13.73 6.59 -11.43
CA VAL A 196 -14.77 7.28 -12.20
C VAL A 196 -14.05 7.90 -13.37
N ALA A 197 -14.14 7.29 -14.55
CA ALA A 197 -13.57 7.88 -15.77
C ALA A 197 -14.34 9.18 -16.06
N PRO A 198 -13.70 10.36 -15.92
CA PRO A 198 -14.42 11.64 -16.00
C PRO A 198 -14.96 11.93 -17.42
N TYR A 199 -14.56 11.14 -18.39
CA TYR A 199 -14.91 11.34 -19.82
C TYR A 199 -15.67 10.15 -20.41
N ARG A 200 -16.39 9.38 -19.61
CA ARG A 200 -17.20 8.29 -20.12
C ARG A 200 -18.64 8.74 -20.26
N VAL A 201 -19.08 8.95 -21.49
CA VAL A 201 -20.48 9.17 -21.83
C VAL A 201 -21.02 7.90 -22.50
N ARG A 202 -22.25 7.51 -22.17
CA ARG A 202 -22.93 6.35 -22.75
C ARG A 202 -24.28 6.77 -23.29
N LEU A 203 -24.51 6.50 -24.56
CA LEU A 203 -25.79 6.64 -25.22
C LEU A 203 -26.37 5.24 -25.48
N THR A 204 -27.52 4.94 -24.90
CA THR A 204 -28.25 3.71 -25.19
C THR A 204 -29.29 4.01 -26.26
N LEU A 205 -29.25 3.27 -27.35
CA LEU A 205 -30.17 3.42 -28.47
C LEU A 205 -31.21 2.30 -28.39
N PRO A 206 -32.51 2.58 -28.60
CA PRO A 206 -33.56 1.57 -28.55
C PRO A 206 -33.46 0.55 -29.69
N GLU A 207 -32.88 0.93 -30.82
CA GLU A 207 -32.67 0.09 -31.99
C GLU A 207 -31.23 0.17 -32.48
N PRO A 208 -30.69 -0.90 -33.11
CA PRO A 208 -29.36 -0.88 -33.72
C PRO A 208 -29.29 0.17 -34.83
N ILE A 209 -28.23 0.98 -34.82
CA ILE A 209 -27.95 1.94 -35.91
C ILE A 209 -27.10 1.30 -36.98
N ALA A 210 -27.45 1.50 -38.25
CA ALA A 210 -26.77 0.91 -39.40
C ALA A 210 -26.22 1.98 -40.39
N LEU A 211 -26.73 3.20 -40.31
CA LEU A 211 -26.33 4.27 -41.21
C LEU A 211 -25.20 5.12 -40.60
N VAL A 212 -24.26 5.56 -41.43
CA VAL A 212 -23.15 6.44 -41.03
C VAL A 212 -23.67 7.77 -40.47
N SER A 213 -24.78 8.29 -41.02
CA SER A 213 -25.47 9.48 -40.50
C SER A 213 -25.88 9.35 -39.05
N ASP A 214 -26.41 8.18 -38.67
CA ASP A 214 -26.88 7.92 -37.31
C ASP A 214 -25.73 7.79 -36.31
N VAL A 215 -24.64 7.14 -36.76
CA VAL A 215 -23.38 7.08 -35.97
C VAL A 215 -22.83 8.50 -35.75
N THR A 216 -22.83 9.34 -36.79
CA THR A 216 -22.35 10.72 -36.69
C THR A 216 -23.20 11.54 -35.72
N ALA A 217 -24.54 11.42 -35.83
CA ALA A 217 -25.45 12.10 -34.91
C ALA A 217 -25.30 11.63 -33.46
N ALA A 218 -25.10 10.32 -33.25
CA ALA A 218 -24.82 9.76 -31.93
C ALA A 218 -23.51 10.30 -31.33
N CYS A 219 -22.43 10.35 -32.12
CA CYS A 219 -21.17 10.93 -31.70
C CYS A 219 -21.29 12.43 -31.33
N GLN A 220 -22.01 13.22 -32.14
CA GLN A 220 -22.26 14.62 -31.83
C GLN A 220 -23.00 14.81 -30.51
N ARG A 221 -24.01 13.96 -30.24
CA ARG A 221 -24.75 13.99 -28.95
C ARG A 221 -23.91 13.56 -27.75
N LEU A 222 -22.89 12.71 -27.95
CA LEU A 222 -21.98 12.28 -26.90
C LEU A 222 -20.89 13.33 -26.59
N LEU A 223 -20.63 14.26 -27.53
CA LEU A 223 -19.63 15.31 -27.42
C LEU A 223 -20.18 16.66 -26.95
N ALA A 224 -21.51 16.82 -26.96
CA ALA A 224 -22.22 18.02 -26.50
C ALA A 224 -22.44 17.97 -24.98
#